data_78cb70f890ac1b2ea7da9d6582c8b845
#
_entry.id   78cb70f890ac1b2ea7da9d6582c8b845
#
_cell.length_a   1.000
_cell.length_b   1.000
_cell.length_c   1.000
_cell.angle_alpha   90.00
_cell.angle_beta   90.00
_cell.angle_gamma   90.00
#
_symmetry.space_group_name_H-M   'P 1'
#
loop_
_entity.id
_entity.type
_entity.pdbx_description
1 polymer ?
#
loop_
_entity_poly.entity_id
_entity_poly.type
_entity_poly.pdbx_seq_one_letter_code
_entity_poly.pdbx_strand_id
1 'polypeptide(L)'
;FMDIRREEFIACDGRRIKVYPDIVGDFRAMPFDDESFRLVVLDPPHLKKLGSTSWLAQKYGMLLPSWETDIRAAFDECMRVLKPEGILIFKWNEDQIKVRQILDIIPYKPLFGHPTSKHGKTIWMCFMKN
;
A
#
# COMPACT_ATOMS: atom_id res chain seq x y z
N PHE A 1 9.84 4.92 -7.55
CA PHE A 1 8.70 4.68 -6.63
C PHE A 1 8.32 5.96 -5.89
N MET A 2 7.13 5.95 -5.30
CA MET A 2 6.61 7.05 -4.51
C MET A 2 6.46 6.64 -3.03
N ASP A 3 6.82 7.52 -2.13
CA ASP A 3 6.57 7.39 -0.68
C ASP A 3 6.22 8.78 -0.12
N ILE A 4 5.50 8.82 0.97
CA ILE A 4 5.17 10.06 1.65
C ILE A 4 6.38 10.67 2.38
N ARG A 5 7.38 9.84 2.64
CA ARG A 5 8.60 10.19 3.39
C ARG A 5 9.80 10.27 2.46
N ARG A 6 10.70 11.20 2.78
CA ARG A 6 12.07 11.20 2.29
C ARG A 6 12.97 11.44 3.48
N GLU A 7 13.55 10.38 4.05
CA GLU A 7 14.28 10.47 5.30
C GLU A 7 15.35 9.38 5.43
N GLU A 8 16.28 9.63 6.36
CA GLU A 8 17.28 8.67 6.79
C GLU A 8 17.32 8.68 8.31
N PHE A 9 17.31 7.51 8.94
CA PHE A 9 17.32 7.38 10.40
C PHE A 9 17.94 6.07 10.85
N ILE A 10 18.29 6.00 12.14
CA ILE A 10 18.76 4.78 12.79
C ILE A 10 17.60 4.11 13.47
N ALA A 11 17.31 2.87 13.07
CA ALA A 11 16.25 2.07 13.66
C ALA A 11 16.61 1.61 15.09
N CYS A 12 15.61 1.15 15.84
CA CYS A 12 15.78 0.69 17.24
C CYS A 12 16.79 -0.46 17.38
N ASP A 13 17.04 -1.23 16.33
CA ASP A 13 18.02 -2.31 16.27
C ASP A 13 19.40 -1.86 15.78
N GLY A 14 19.63 -0.56 15.61
CA GLY A 14 20.90 0.04 15.17
C GLY A 14 21.10 0.08 13.66
N ARG A 15 20.19 -0.47 12.85
CA ARG A 15 20.28 -0.43 11.40
C ARG A 15 19.97 0.96 10.85
N ARG A 16 20.74 1.37 9.85
CA ARG A 16 20.50 2.60 9.10
C ARG A 16 19.42 2.37 8.06
N ILE A 17 18.35 3.15 8.11
CA ILE A 17 17.24 3.07 7.17
C ILE A 17 17.21 4.35 6.34
N LYS A 18 17.11 4.15 5.02
CA LYS A 18 16.99 5.24 4.03
C LYS A 18 15.70 5.04 3.25
N VAL A 19 14.87 6.08 3.22
CA VAL A 19 13.68 6.15 2.36
C VAL A 19 13.89 7.29 1.38
N TYR A 20 14.32 6.98 0.17
CA TYR A 20 14.62 7.94 -0.89
C TYR A 20 13.76 7.63 -2.12
N PRO A 21 12.47 8.03 -2.11
CA PRO A 21 11.61 7.82 -3.27
C PRO A 21 12.02 8.72 -4.44
N ASP A 22 11.66 8.31 -5.64
CA ASP A 22 11.78 9.17 -6.83
C ASP A 22 10.83 10.36 -6.72
N ILE A 23 9.65 10.14 -6.14
CA ILE A 23 8.63 11.17 -5.92
C ILE A 23 8.15 11.08 -4.47
N VAL A 24 8.14 12.21 -3.78
CA VAL A 24 7.46 12.35 -2.49
C VAL A 24 6.00 12.66 -2.76
N GLY A 25 5.10 11.82 -2.26
CA GLY A 25 3.66 11.98 -2.48
C GLY A 25 2.83 11.09 -1.59
N ASP A 26 1.57 11.46 -1.45
CA ASP A 26 0.58 10.73 -0.68
C ASP A 26 -0.25 9.85 -1.62
N PHE A 27 -0.36 8.55 -1.30
CA PHE A 27 -1.13 7.61 -2.13
C PHE A 27 -2.64 7.90 -2.14
N ARG A 28 -3.13 8.75 -1.22
CA ARG A 28 -4.52 9.22 -1.20
C ARG A 28 -4.79 10.35 -2.20
N ALA A 29 -3.75 10.98 -2.71
CA ALA A 29 -3.81 12.09 -3.67
C ALA A 29 -2.50 12.11 -4.47
N MET A 30 -2.36 11.22 -5.44
CA MET A 30 -1.12 11.04 -6.19
C MET A 30 -0.86 12.19 -7.15
N PRO A 31 0.39 12.70 -7.22
CA PRO A 31 0.73 13.84 -8.08
C PRO A 31 0.95 13.41 -9.54
N PHE A 32 0.03 12.65 -10.10
CA PHE A 32 0.08 12.17 -11.48
C PHE A 32 -1.24 12.46 -12.18
N ASP A 33 -1.17 12.68 -13.49
CA ASP A 33 -2.34 12.85 -14.32
C ASP A 33 -3.15 11.54 -14.42
N ASP A 34 -4.41 11.66 -14.79
CA ASP A 34 -5.26 10.52 -15.09
C ASP A 34 -4.63 9.68 -16.20
N GLU A 35 -4.82 8.38 -16.13
CA GLU A 35 -4.43 7.44 -17.19
C GLU A 35 -2.95 7.52 -17.59
N SER A 36 -2.06 7.74 -16.61
CA SER A 36 -0.61 7.86 -16.82
C SER A 36 0.11 6.53 -16.91
N PHE A 37 -0.40 5.48 -16.26
CA PHE A 37 0.31 4.22 -16.09
C PHE A 37 -0.47 3.02 -16.60
N ARG A 38 0.25 2.00 -17.08
CA ARG A 38 -0.31 0.69 -17.44
C ARG A 38 -0.27 -0.30 -16.27
N LEU A 39 0.65 -0.07 -15.35
CA LEU A 39 0.85 -0.91 -14.16
C LEU A 39 1.08 -0.01 -12.95
N VAL A 40 0.37 -0.30 -11.88
CA VAL A 40 0.59 0.30 -10.55
C VAL A 40 0.75 -0.83 -9.54
N VAL A 41 1.69 -0.70 -8.64
CA VAL A 41 1.86 -1.59 -7.49
C VAL A 41 1.57 -0.78 -6.23
N LEU A 42 0.59 -1.21 -5.45
CA LEU A 42 0.20 -0.61 -4.18
C LEU A 42 0.60 -1.55 -3.04
N ASP A 43 1.58 -1.13 -2.25
CA ASP A 43 2.06 -1.83 -1.05
C ASP A 43 1.99 -0.87 0.14
N PRO A 44 0.79 -0.59 0.68
CA PRO A 44 0.61 0.37 1.76
C PRO A 44 1.00 -0.23 3.11
N PRO A 45 1.17 0.61 4.16
CA PRO A 45 1.23 0.11 5.52
C PRO A 45 0.01 -0.77 5.84
N HIS A 46 0.24 -1.84 6.60
CA HIS A 46 -0.80 -2.81 6.96
C HIS A 46 -0.94 -3.01 8.48
N LEU A 47 -0.16 -2.28 9.27
CA LEU A 47 -0.11 -2.42 10.72
C LEU A 47 -0.86 -1.28 11.40
N LYS A 48 -1.76 -1.63 12.31
CA LYS A 48 -2.54 -0.68 13.14
C LYS A 48 -1.92 -0.45 14.50
N LYS A 49 -1.29 -1.49 15.07
CA LYS A 49 -0.81 -1.53 16.45
C LYS A 49 0.61 -2.03 16.50
N LEU A 50 1.54 -1.10 16.65
CA LEU A 50 2.93 -1.35 17.01
C LEU A 50 3.41 -0.18 17.87
N GLY A 51 4.44 -0.41 18.70
CA GLY A 51 5.14 0.69 19.34
C GLY A 51 5.74 1.62 18.29
N SER A 52 5.70 2.94 18.52
CA SER A 52 6.23 3.94 17.58
C SER A 52 7.74 3.78 17.31
N THR A 53 8.46 3.12 18.22
CA THR A 53 9.89 2.79 18.11
C THR A 53 10.14 1.42 17.48
N SER A 54 9.09 0.66 17.16
CA SER A 54 9.21 -0.64 16.50
C SER A 54 9.93 -0.48 15.15
N TRP A 55 10.86 -1.40 14.88
CA TRP A 55 11.56 -1.44 13.59
C TRP A 55 10.60 -1.52 12.40
N LEU A 56 9.54 -2.31 12.52
CA LEU A 56 8.53 -2.45 11.46
C LEU A 56 7.77 -1.13 11.24
N ALA A 57 7.38 -0.44 12.33
CA ALA A 57 6.70 0.85 12.22
C ALA A 57 7.62 1.91 11.60
N GLN A 58 8.89 1.94 12.00
CA GLN A 58 9.87 2.87 11.47
C GLN A 58 10.18 2.63 9.99
N LYS A 59 10.29 1.38 9.57
CA LYS A 59 10.63 1.03 8.18
C LYS A 59 9.45 1.16 7.23
N TYR A 60 8.28 0.65 7.61
CA TYR A 60 7.11 0.53 6.72
C TYR A 60 5.99 1.52 7.03
N GLY A 61 6.05 2.20 8.17
CA GLY A 61 4.98 3.07 8.64
C GLY A 61 3.82 2.29 9.27
N MET A 62 2.82 3.03 9.71
CA MET A 62 1.61 2.49 10.31
C MET A 62 0.37 3.14 9.71
N LEU A 63 -0.75 2.41 9.74
CA LEU A 63 -2.05 2.94 9.37
C LEU A 63 -2.56 3.91 10.44
N LEU A 64 -3.21 4.97 9.99
CA LEU A 64 -3.94 5.91 10.84
C LEU A 64 -5.30 5.32 11.26
N PRO A 65 -5.97 5.90 12.28
CA PRO A 65 -7.35 5.52 12.61
C PRO A 65 -8.34 5.61 11.44
N SER A 66 -8.07 6.50 10.48
CA SER A 66 -8.83 6.69 9.23
C SER A 66 -8.50 5.67 8.13
N TRP A 67 -7.87 4.57 8.44
CA TRP A 67 -7.30 3.63 7.47
C TRP A 67 -8.31 3.13 6.43
N GLU A 68 -9.57 2.94 6.79
CA GLU A 68 -10.61 2.47 5.86
C GLU A 68 -10.83 3.49 4.74
N THR A 69 -11.00 4.76 5.10
CA THR A 69 -11.12 5.87 4.15
C THR A 69 -9.84 6.04 3.34
N ASP A 70 -8.69 5.93 3.97
CA ASP A 70 -7.38 6.12 3.33
C ASP A 70 -7.09 5.02 2.31
N ILE A 71 -7.35 3.76 2.63
CA ILE A 71 -7.19 2.64 1.70
C ILE A 71 -8.18 2.76 0.54
N ARG A 72 -9.42 3.14 0.81
CA ARG A 72 -10.38 3.39 -0.27
C ARG A 72 -9.89 4.48 -1.22
N ALA A 73 -9.41 5.60 -0.69
CA ALA A 73 -8.86 6.70 -1.48
C ALA A 73 -7.63 6.25 -2.29
N ALA A 74 -6.76 5.41 -1.70
CA ALA A 74 -5.62 4.86 -2.42
C ALA A 74 -6.03 4.01 -3.63
N PHE A 75 -7.04 3.15 -3.47
CA PHE A 75 -7.56 2.36 -4.59
C PHE A 75 -8.18 3.25 -5.67
N ASP A 76 -8.97 4.25 -5.30
CA ASP A 76 -9.57 5.19 -6.24
C ASP A 76 -8.49 5.96 -7.02
N GLU A 77 -7.43 6.40 -6.35
CA GLU A 77 -6.28 7.05 -6.99
C GLU A 77 -5.51 6.09 -7.92
N CYS A 78 -5.26 4.86 -7.50
CA CYS A 78 -4.64 3.85 -8.37
C CYS A 78 -5.45 3.65 -9.66
N MET A 79 -6.77 3.56 -9.53
CA MET A 79 -7.64 3.40 -10.70
C MET A 79 -7.70 4.67 -11.55
N ARG A 80 -7.63 5.86 -10.94
CA ARG A 80 -7.57 7.13 -11.67
C ARG A 80 -6.33 7.22 -12.55
N VAL A 81 -5.16 6.91 -12.00
CA VAL A 81 -3.88 7.04 -12.70
C VAL A 81 -3.58 5.89 -13.66
N LEU A 82 -4.31 4.78 -13.58
CA LEU A 82 -4.21 3.68 -14.53
C LEU A 82 -4.93 4.02 -15.84
N LYS A 83 -4.30 3.64 -16.96
CA LYS A 83 -4.94 3.61 -18.27
C LYS A 83 -6.07 2.58 -18.30
N PRO A 84 -7.04 2.69 -19.23
CA PRO A 84 -8.00 1.61 -19.45
C PRO A 84 -7.27 0.28 -19.66
N GLU A 85 -7.80 -0.79 -19.08
CA GLU A 85 -7.20 -2.14 -19.05
C GLU A 85 -5.85 -2.21 -18.31
N GLY A 86 -5.45 -1.14 -17.63
CA GLY A 86 -4.26 -1.13 -16.77
C GLY A 86 -4.43 -2.02 -15.55
N ILE A 87 -3.31 -2.49 -15.02
CA ILE A 87 -3.26 -3.47 -13.94
C ILE A 87 -2.81 -2.82 -12.64
N LEU A 88 -3.55 -3.07 -11.58
CA LEU A 88 -3.15 -2.80 -10.21
C LEU A 88 -2.74 -4.11 -9.54
N ILE A 89 -1.52 -4.17 -9.03
CA ILE A 89 -1.06 -5.21 -8.13
C ILE A 89 -1.12 -4.66 -6.72
N PHE A 90 -1.88 -5.33 -5.86
CA PHE A 90 -2.04 -4.95 -4.46
C PHE A 90 -1.44 -6.01 -3.56
N LYS A 91 -0.55 -5.59 -2.67
CA LYS A 91 0.07 -6.46 -1.68
C LYS A 91 -0.46 -6.10 -0.29
N TRP A 92 -0.87 -7.10 0.46
CA TRP A 92 -1.39 -6.94 1.81
C TRP A 92 -0.92 -8.04 2.73
N ASN A 93 -0.57 -7.69 3.96
CA ASN A 93 -0.37 -8.66 5.02
C ASN A 93 -1.55 -8.59 5.98
N GLU A 94 -2.26 -9.70 6.16
CA GLU A 94 -3.51 -9.74 6.93
C GLU A 94 -3.33 -10.13 8.41
N ASP A 95 -2.16 -9.86 8.98
CA ASP A 95 -1.90 -10.16 10.39
C ASP A 95 -2.83 -9.40 11.32
N GLN A 96 -3.03 -8.10 11.09
CA GLN A 96 -3.89 -7.25 11.93
C GLN A 96 -5.25 -6.92 11.31
N ILE A 97 -5.30 -6.76 9.98
CA ILE A 97 -6.52 -6.49 9.23
C ILE A 97 -6.67 -7.57 8.17
N LYS A 98 -7.77 -8.31 8.20
CA LYS A 98 -8.02 -9.36 7.21
C LYS A 98 -8.24 -8.76 5.82
N VAL A 99 -7.74 -9.45 4.79
CA VAL A 99 -7.92 -9.01 3.39
C VAL A 99 -9.40 -8.83 3.04
N ARG A 100 -10.29 -9.63 3.61
CA ARG A 100 -11.73 -9.48 3.43
C ARG A 100 -12.23 -8.10 3.84
N GLN A 101 -11.71 -7.55 4.96
CA GLN A 101 -12.07 -6.20 5.41
C GLN A 101 -11.66 -5.14 4.39
N ILE A 102 -10.53 -5.34 3.71
CA ILE A 102 -10.12 -4.46 2.60
C ILE A 102 -11.10 -4.58 1.43
N LEU A 103 -11.44 -5.80 1.02
CA LEU A 103 -12.34 -6.03 -0.11
C LEU A 103 -13.75 -5.47 0.16
N ASP A 104 -14.19 -5.46 1.41
CA ASP A 104 -15.51 -4.94 1.79
C ASP A 104 -15.61 -3.40 1.68
N ILE A 105 -14.51 -2.68 1.74
CA ILE A 105 -14.50 -1.20 1.70
C ILE A 105 -14.17 -0.63 0.32
N ILE A 106 -13.79 -1.44 -0.65
CA ILE A 106 -13.48 -0.99 -2.01
C ILE A 106 -14.55 -1.48 -3.00
N PRO A 107 -14.88 -0.69 -4.05
CA PRO A 107 -15.87 -1.10 -5.05
C PRO A 107 -15.25 -1.93 -6.17
N TYR A 108 -14.02 -2.36 -6.03
CA TYR A 108 -13.26 -3.10 -7.04
C TYR A 108 -13.17 -4.56 -6.67
N LYS A 109 -13.23 -5.44 -7.65
CA LYS A 109 -13.08 -6.89 -7.47
C LYS A 109 -11.77 -7.36 -8.08
N PRO A 110 -10.97 -8.15 -7.36
CA PRO A 110 -9.76 -8.70 -7.93
C PRO A 110 -10.09 -9.72 -9.01
N LEU A 111 -9.22 -9.82 -10.02
CA LEU A 111 -9.24 -10.91 -11.00
C LEU A 111 -8.80 -12.22 -10.34
N PHE A 112 -7.78 -12.14 -9.50
CA PHE A 112 -7.26 -13.26 -8.71
C PHE A 112 -6.40 -12.73 -7.57
N GLY A 113 -6.05 -13.62 -6.64
CA GLY A 113 -5.12 -13.36 -5.55
C GLY A 113 -4.45 -14.65 -5.08
N HIS A 114 -3.28 -14.52 -4.43
CA HIS A 114 -2.52 -15.66 -3.93
C HIS A 114 -1.75 -15.30 -2.66
N PRO A 115 -1.84 -16.12 -1.59
CA PRO A 115 -0.98 -15.99 -0.42
C PRO A 115 0.43 -16.49 -0.73
N THR A 116 1.46 -15.74 -0.31
CA THR A 116 2.85 -16.01 -0.72
C THR A 116 3.84 -16.18 0.43
N SER A 117 3.44 -15.96 1.67
CA SER A 117 4.35 -16.12 2.80
C SER A 117 4.33 -17.53 3.37
N LYS A 118 5.36 -17.88 4.15
CA LYS A 118 5.44 -19.16 4.89
C LYS A 118 4.18 -19.43 5.73
N HIS A 119 3.56 -18.37 6.27
CA HIS A 119 2.37 -18.46 7.11
C HIS A 119 1.08 -18.10 6.36
N GLY A 120 1.14 -17.83 5.05
CA GLY A 120 -0.02 -17.50 4.22
C GLY A 120 -0.67 -16.14 4.54
N LYS A 121 0.00 -15.25 5.28
CA LYS A 121 -0.56 -13.95 5.70
C LYS A 121 -0.34 -12.84 4.69
N THR A 122 0.67 -12.93 3.85
CA THR A 122 0.91 -11.96 2.76
C THR A 122 0.18 -12.43 1.52
N ILE A 123 -0.69 -11.56 1.01
CA ILE A 123 -1.53 -11.85 -0.13
C ILE A 123 -1.26 -10.82 -1.23
N TRP A 124 -1.05 -11.31 -2.45
CA TRP A 124 -0.98 -10.50 -3.65
C TRP A 124 -2.27 -10.63 -4.42
N MET A 125 -2.85 -9.52 -4.83
CA MET A 125 -4.07 -9.47 -5.61
C MET A 125 -3.88 -8.64 -6.87
N CYS A 126 -4.51 -9.07 -7.95
CA CYS A 126 -4.48 -8.40 -9.25
C CYS A 126 -5.87 -7.84 -9.55
N PHE A 127 -5.90 -6.55 -9.89
CA PHE A 127 -7.11 -5.85 -10.34
C PHE A 127 -6.86 -5.28 -11.74
N MET A 128 -7.90 -5.16 -12.52
CA MET A 128 -7.82 -4.50 -13.83
C MET A 128 -8.82 -3.36 -13.88
N LYS A 129 -8.38 -2.21 -14.36
CA LYS A 129 -9.27 -1.09 -14.64
C LYS A 129 -10.13 -1.38 -15.86
N ASN A 130 -11.40 -1.19 -15.70
CA ASN A 130 -12.34 -1.30 -16.82
C ASN A 130 -12.17 -0.16 -17.84
#